data_9ef4fa3c9fc88cb45dc4957f5eb9b420
#
_entry.id   9ef4fa3c9fc88cb45dc4957f5eb9b420
#
_cell.length_a   1.000
_cell.length_b   1.000
_cell.length_c   1.000
_cell.angle_alpha   90.00
_cell.angle_beta   90.00
_cell.angle_gamma   90.00
#
_symmetry.space_group_name_H-M   'P 1'
#
loop_
_entity.id
_entity.type
_entity.pdbx_description
1 polymer ?
#
loop_
_entity_poly.entity_id
_entity_poly.type
_entity_poly.pdbx_seq_one_letter_code
_entity_poly.pdbx_strand_id
1 'polypeptide(L)'
;IKLEDGIKAPVFFKQKRVGINKTYFQLYKFRSMKLDTPHDQPTHLLENPEKYITKVGRILRKTSLDELPQLVNIAKGEMSAVGPRPALWNQEDLILLRELYGVHQIKPGLTGYAQITGRDELSIEDKAYKDYCYLKNLGIVWDILCFFGTFRAVIREDGVQEGRARDAKEKNDIIINTGKRR
;
A
#
# COMPACT_ATOMS: atom_id res chain seq x y z
N ILE A 1 14.52 -11.16 -10.35
CA ILE A 1 14.04 -11.94 -9.18
C ILE A 1 14.86 -13.22 -9.07
N LYS A 2 14.71 -14.19 -10.00
CA LYS A 2 15.47 -15.44 -9.96
C LYS A 2 16.98 -15.27 -10.16
N LEU A 3 17.41 -14.24 -10.88
CA LEU A 3 18.82 -13.95 -11.13
C LEU A 3 19.57 -13.45 -9.88
N GLU A 4 18.87 -12.85 -8.92
CA GLU A 4 19.47 -12.31 -7.69
C GLU A 4 19.42 -13.28 -6.51
N ASP A 5 18.34 -14.10 -6.42
CA ASP A 5 18.10 -14.98 -5.28
C ASP A 5 18.17 -16.48 -5.63
N GLY A 6 18.61 -16.80 -6.86
CA GLY A 6 18.75 -18.17 -7.36
C GLY A 6 17.49 -18.71 -8.06
N ILE A 7 17.71 -19.74 -8.90
CA ILE A 7 16.69 -20.31 -9.79
C ILE A 7 15.49 -20.89 -9.01
N LYS A 8 15.72 -21.41 -7.80
CA LYS A 8 14.69 -22.01 -6.94
C LYS A 8 13.85 -20.97 -6.16
N ALA A 9 14.25 -19.71 -6.16
CA ALA A 9 13.56 -18.68 -5.39
C ALA A 9 12.16 -18.39 -5.99
N PRO A 10 11.09 -18.23 -5.16
CA PRO A 10 9.74 -17.97 -5.64
C PRO A 10 9.66 -16.63 -6.35
N VAL A 11 8.93 -16.58 -7.48
CA VAL A 11 8.67 -15.35 -8.24
C VAL A 11 7.54 -14.55 -7.61
N PHE A 12 6.56 -15.24 -7.05
CA PHE A 12 5.40 -14.62 -6.42
C PHE A 12 5.58 -14.50 -4.91
N PHE A 13 5.08 -13.39 -4.40
CA PHE A 13 4.88 -13.12 -2.98
C PHE A 13 3.38 -13.17 -2.68
N LYS A 14 3.02 -13.76 -1.55
CA LYS A 14 1.63 -13.88 -1.09
C LYS A 14 1.54 -13.30 0.31
N GLN A 15 0.50 -12.52 0.58
CA GLN A 15 0.32 -11.91 1.89
C GLN A 15 -1.15 -11.89 2.28
N LYS A 16 -1.46 -12.28 3.53
CA LYS A 16 -2.81 -12.29 4.06
C LYS A 16 -3.34 -10.86 4.21
N ARG A 17 -4.49 -10.58 3.62
CA ARG A 17 -5.14 -9.28 3.60
C ARG A 17 -6.61 -9.36 3.97
N VAL A 18 -7.17 -8.23 4.41
CA VAL A 18 -8.58 -8.07 4.73
C VAL A 18 -9.36 -7.73 3.46
N GLY A 19 -10.39 -8.53 3.19
CA GLY A 19 -11.33 -8.38 2.09
C GLY A 19 -12.68 -7.79 2.52
N ILE A 20 -13.67 -7.96 1.64
CA ILE A 20 -15.08 -7.56 1.92
C ILE A 20 -15.60 -8.29 3.17
N ASN A 21 -16.42 -7.62 3.96
CA ASN A 21 -17.00 -8.14 5.21
C ASN A 21 -15.95 -8.74 6.17
N LYS A 22 -14.75 -8.18 6.17
CA LYS A 22 -13.60 -8.62 6.98
C LYS A 22 -13.16 -10.08 6.71
N THR A 23 -13.52 -10.66 5.57
CA THR A 23 -12.97 -11.93 5.11
C THR A 23 -11.48 -11.79 4.84
N TYR A 24 -10.75 -12.90 4.87
CA TYR A 24 -9.32 -12.88 4.55
C TYR A 24 -9.05 -13.54 3.20
N PHE A 25 -8.11 -12.98 2.44
CA PHE A 25 -7.62 -13.55 1.19
C PHE A 25 -6.11 -13.42 1.07
N GLN A 26 -5.52 -14.15 0.13
CA GLN A 26 -4.09 -14.06 -0.20
C GLN A 26 -3.88 -13.10 -1.36
N LEU A 27 -3.30 -11.93 -1.06
CA LEU A 27 -2.89 -10.96 -2.08
C LEU A 27 -1.66 -11.47 -2.82
N TYR A 28 -1.71 -11.45 -4.14
CA TYR A 28 -0.59 -11.84 -4.99
C TYR A 28 0.21 -10.63 -5.46
N LYS A 29 1.54 -10.73 -5.40
CA LYS A 29 2.47 -9.76 -5.98
C LYS A 29 3.65 -10.47 -6.62
N PHE A 30 4.37 -9.78 -7.50
CA PHE A 30 5.74 -10.21 -7.79
C PHE A 30 6.62 -9.90 -6.59
N ARG A 31 7.51 -10.84 -6.26
CA ARG A 31 8.45 -10.63 -5.17
C ARG A 31 9.49 -9.58 -5.58
N SER A 32 9.47 -8.46 -4.91
CA SER A 32 10.38 -7.31 -5.10
C SER A 32 11.43 -7.19 -3.99
N MET A 33 11.32 -8.02 -2.95
CA MET A 33 12.20 -8.01 -1.78
C MET A 33 12.87 -9.37 -1.58
N LYS A 34 13.98 -9.39 -0.84
CA LYS A 34 14.73 -10.58 -0.48
C LYS A 34 13.91 -11.52 0.39
N LEU A 35 14.33 -12.80 0.48
CA LEU A 35 13.61 -13.83 1.22
C LEU A 35 13.63 -13.63 2.74
N ASP A 36 14.64 -12.96 3.26
CA ASP A 36 14.85 -12.66 4.69
C ASP A 36 14.06 -11.44 5.17
N THR A 37 13.26 -10.82 4.29
CA THR A 37 12.42 -9.66 4.65
C THR A 37 11.28 -10.08 5.57
N PRO A 38 11.00 -9.32 6.67
CA PRO A 38 9.83 -9.54 7.50
C PRO A 38 8.53 -9.57 6.70
N HIS A 39 7.77 -10.68 6.80
CA HIS A 39 6.65 -10.96 5.90
C HIS A 39 5.38 -10.15 6.22
N ASP A 40 5.05 -9.99 7.50
CA ASP A 40 3.79 -9.42 7.96
C ASP A 40 3.92 -7.99 8.49
N GLN A 41 4.85 -7.23 7.94
CA GLN A 41 5.07 -5.84 8.27
C GLN A 41 4.93 -4.96 7.02
N PRO A 42 4.24 -3.79 7.12
CA PRO A 42 4.24 -2.81 6.04
C PRO A 42 5.66 -2.30 5.75
N THR A 43 6.00 -2.12 4.47
CA THR A 43 7.36 -1.73 4.06
C THR A 43 7.79 -0.38 4.66
N HIS A 44 6.87 0.57 4.82
CA HIS A 44 7.15 1.88 5.40
C HIS A 44 7.48 1.84 6.91
N LEU A 45 7.18 0.72 7.59
CA LEU A 45 7.53 0.50 8.99
C LEU A 45 8.83 -0.31 9.17
N LEU A 46 9.44 -0.79 8.08
CA LEU A 46 10.71 -1.50 8.14
C LEU A 46 11.86 -0.53 8.45
N GLU A 47 12.80 -0.96 9.27
CA GLU A 47 14.08 -0.29 9.42
C GLU A 47 14.96 -0.59 8.20
N ASN A 48 15.41 0.46 7.50
CA ASN A 48 16.28 0.35 6.31
C ASN A 48 15.72 -0.58 5.21
N PRO A 49 14.50 -0.35 4.68
CA PRO A 49 13.86 -1.22 3.70
C PRO A 49 14.68 -1.39 2.42
N GLU A 50 15.54 -0.43 2.07
CA GLU A 50 16.46 -0.48 0.94
C GLU A 50 17.39 -1.70 0.95
N LYS A 51 17.75 -2.22 2.14
CA LYS A 51 18.58 -3.43 2.27
C LYS A 51 17.89 -4.68 1.79
N TYR A 52 16.55 -4.69 1.84
CA TYR A 52 15.72 -5.82 1.48
C TYR A 52 15.23 -5.76 0.03
N ILE A 53 15.23 -4.58 -0.61
CA ILE A 53 14.75 -4.42 -1.98
C ILE A 53 15.80 -4.95 -2.97
N THR A 54 15.39 -5.87 -3.84
CA THR A 54 16.25 -6.40 -4.91
C THR A 54 16.41 -5.35 -6.02
N LYS A 55 17.45 -5.45 -6.86
CA LYS A 55 17.64 -4.52 -7.99
C LYS A 55 16.47 -4.55 -8.97
N VAL A 56 16.01 -5.75 -9.32
CA VAL A 56 14.81 -5.93 -10.15
C VAL A 56 13.57 -5.45 -9.39
N GLY A 57 13.49 -5.72 -8.09
CA GLY A 57 12.40 -5.28 -7.23
C GLY A 57 12.24 -3.77 -7.21
N ARG A 58 13.33 -3.00 -7.22
CA ARG A 58 13.29 -1.53 -7.29
C ARG A 58 12.58 -1.04 -8.55
N ILE A 59 12.89 -1.64 -9.71
CA ILE A 59 12.22 -1.30 -10.98
C ILE A 59 10.74 -1.66 -10.93
N LEU A 60 10.40 -2.87 -10.44
CA LEU A 60 9.02 -3.32 -10.33
C LEU A 60 8.19 -2.42 -9.43
N ARG A 61 8.72 -2.00 -8.27
CA ARG A 61 8.06 -1.10 -7.31
C ARG A 61 7.87 0.30 -7.88
N LYS A 62 8.92 0.87 -8.50
CA LYS A 62 8.86 2.19 -9.14
C LYS A 62 7.80 2.27 -10.23
N THR A 63 7.61 1.20 -10.99
CA THR A 63 6.62 1.09 -12.06
C THR A 63 5.28 0.52 -11.60
N SER A 64 5.14 0.12 -10.32
CA SER A 64 4.00 -0.62 -9.76
C SER A 64 3.68 -1.94 -10.48
N LEU A 65 4.61 -2.46 -11.30
CA LEU A 65 4.44 -3.74 -12.00
C LEU A 65 4.46 -4.93 -11.03
N ASP A 66 5.02 -4.77 -9.83
CA ASP A 66 4.95 -5.80 -8.78
C ASP A 66 3.51 -6.13 -8.36
N GLU A 67 2.57 -5.24 -8.60
CA GLU A 67 1.16 -5.41 -8.23
C GLU A 67 0.31 -6.08 -9.33
N LEU A 68 0.84 -6.29 -10.55
CA LEU A 68 0.10 -6.93 -11.64
C LEU A 68 -0.53 -8.30 -11.28
N PRO A 69 0.11 -9.17 -10.47
CA PRO A 69 -0.52 -10.43 -10.08
C PRO A 69 -1.82 -10.29 -9.29
N GLN A 70 -2.14 -9.09 -8.75
CA GLN A 70 -3.43 -8.81 -8.11
C GLN A 70 -4.60 -8.89 -9.11
N LEU A 71 -4.37 -8.83 -10.42
CA LEU A 71 -5.39 -9.12 -11.43
C LEU A 71 -6.00 -10.52 -11.25
N VAL A 72 -5.23 -11.48 -10.72
CA VAL A 72 -5.76 -12.81 -10.36
C VAL A 72 -6.74 -12.71 -9.18
N ASN A 73 -6.47 -11.84 -8.20
CA ASN A 73 -7.41 -11.59 -7.10
C ASN A 73 -8.71 -10.93 -7.60
N ILE A 74 -8.59 -10.01 -8.56
CA ILE A 74 -9.76 -9.39 -9.21
C ILE A 74 -10.58 -10.45 -9.97
N ALA A 75 -9.93 -11.28 -10.77
CA ALA A 75 -10.59 -12.35 -11.52
C ALA A 75 -11.28 -13.38 -10.61
N LYS A 76 -10.72 -13.64 -9.42
CA LYS A 76 -11.34 -14.48 -8.38
C LYS A 76 -12.48 -13.79 -7.63
N GLY A 77 -12.72 -12.50 -7.84
CA GLY A 77 -13.73 -11.71 -7.13
C GLY A 77 -13.35 -11.32 -5.70
N GLU A 78 -12.10 -11.53 -5.28
CA GLU A 78 -11.56 -11.15 -3.97
C GLU A 78 -11.29 -9.63 -3.87
N MET A 79 -11.03 -9.00 -5.02
CA MET A 79 -10.75 -7.58 -5.17
C MET A 79 -11.55 -6.95 -6.31
N SER A 80 -11.62 -5.63 -6.32
CA SER A 80 -12.08 -4.79 -7.45
C SER A 80 -10.89 -4.06 -8.08
N ALA A 81 -11.08 -3.49 -9.28
CA ALA A 81 -10.10 -2.58 -9.88
C ALA A 81 -9.94 -1.33 -9.01
N VAL A 82 -11.05 -0.74 -8.57
CA VAL A 82 -11.08 0.45 -7.71
C VAL A 82 -11.74 0.12 -6.37
N GLY A 83 -11.16 0.63 -5.28
CA GLY A 83 -11.65 0.43 -3.92
C GLY A 83 -10.57 0.73 -2.87
N PRO A 84 -10.90 0.63 -1.58
CA PRO A 84 -9.94 0.78 -0.49
C PRO A 84 -8.78 -0.21 -0.63
N ARG A 85 -7.53 0.23 -0.45
CA ARG A 85 -6.38 -0.68 -0.47
C ARG A 85 -6.53 -1.74 0.63
N PRO A 86 -6.37 -3.06 0.33
CA PRO A 86 -6.58 -4.10 1.33
C PRO A 86 -5.58 -3.97 2.49
N ALA A 87 -6.11 -3.82 3.71
CA ALA A 87 -5.29 -3.75 4.92
C ALA A 87 -4.58 -5.08 5.18
N LEU A 88 -3.42 -5.03 5.85
CA LEU A 88 -2.83 -6.23 6.43
C LEU A 88 -3.77 -6.79 7.51
N TRP A 89 -3.77 -8.10 7.68
CA TRP A 89 -4.61 -8.79 8.66
C TRP A 89 -4.37 -8.34 10.11
N ASN A 90 -3.20 -7.79 10.40
CA ASN A 90 -2.74 -7.31 11.71
C ASN A 90 -2.69 -5.78 11.86
N GLN A 91 -3.26 -5.02 10.92
CA GLN A 91 -3.45 -3.57 11.04
C GLN A 91 -4.78 -3.26 11.74
N GLU A 92 -4.85 -3.59 13.03
CA GLU A 92 -6.09 -3.53 13.82
C GLU A 92 -6.69 -2.11 13.87
N ASP A 93 -5.85 -1.09 14.03
CA ASP A 93 -6.22 0.32 14.06
C ASP A 93 -6.94 0.77 12.77
N LEU A 94 -6.36 0.47 11.61
CA LEU A 94 -7.00 0.78 10.32
C LEU A 94 -8.28 -0.05 10.10
N ILE A 95 -8.27 -1.32 10.50
CA ILE A 95 -9.43 -2.21 10.36
C ILE A 95 -10.59 -1.70 11.21
N LEU A 96 -10.35 -1.28 12.45
CA LEU A 96 -11.37 -0.75 13.36
C LEU A 96 -11.97 0.57 12.83
N LEU A 97 -11.13 1.51 12.36
CA LEU A 97 -11.64 2.76 11.81
C LEU A 97 -12.47 2.54 10.54
N ARG A 98 -12.04 1.64 9.65
CA ARG A 98 -12.82 1.28 8.46
C ARG A 98 -14.14 0.57 8.81
N GLU A 99 -14.18 -0.19 9.89
CA GLU A 99 -15.41 -0.79 10.38
C GLU A 99 -16.40 0.27 10.85
N LEU A 100 -15.95 1.23 11.66
CA LEU A 100 -16.78 2.36 12.11
C LEU A 100 -17.36 3.17 10.94
N TYR A 101 -16.61 3.33 9.86
CA TYR A 101 -17.07 4.00 8.64
C TYR A 101 -17.85 3.10 7.67
N GLY A 102 -17.98 1.80 7.95
CA GLY A 102 -18.66 0.84 7.08
C GLY A 102 -17.88 0.49 5.79
N VAL A 103 -16.61 0.80 5.70
CA VAL A 103 -15.77 0.60 4.50
C VAL A 103 -15.64 -0.88 4.12
N HIS A 104 -15.74 -1.79 5.08
CA HIS A 104 -15.65 -3.24 4.82
C HIS A 104 -16.84 -3.83 4.05
N GLN A 105 -17.89 -3.04 3.77
CA GLN A 105 -19.04 -3.47 2.95
C GLN A 105 -18.70 -3.54 1.45
N ILE A 106 -17.57 -2.99 1.02
CA ILE A 106 -17.12 -3.03 -0.37
C ILE A 106 -15.84 -3.83 -0.53
N LYS A 107 -15.61 -4.33 -1.75
CA LYS A 107 -14.36 -5.05 -2.06
C LYS A 107 -13.16 -4.10 -2.01
N PRO A 108 -12.02 -4.56 -1.50
CA PRO A 108 -10.79 -3.80 -1.63
C PRO A 108 -10.37 -3.66 -3.10
N GLY A 109 -9.65 -2.58 -3.42
CA GLY A 109 -9.22 -2.25 -4.77
C GLY A 109 -7.73 -2.39 -5.02
N LEU A 110 -7.37 -2.54 -6.28
CA LEU A 110 -5.98 -2.40 -6.76
C LEU A 110 -5.55 -0.95 -6.64
N THR A 111 -6.42 -0.02 -7.00
CA THR A 111 -6.28 1.42 -6.73
C THR A 111 -7.48 1.96 -5.95
N GLY A 112 -7.36 3.18 -5.41
CA GLY A 112 -8.45 3.80 -4.66
C GLY A 112 -8.13 5.23 -4.23
N TYR A 113 -9.12 5.91 -3.67
CA TYR A 113 -9.04 7.35 -3.41
C TYR A 113 -7.92 7.72 -2.44
N ALA A 114 -7.71 6.95 -1.36
CA ALA A 114 -6.57 7.16 -0.45
C ALA A 114 -5.21 7.01 -1.15
N GLN A 115 -5.11 6.07 -2.12
CA GLN A 115 -3.88 5.81 -2.85
C GLN A 115 -3.48 6.95 -3.78
N ILE A 116 -4.46 7.62 -4.43
CA ILE A 116 -4.19 8.73 -5.36
C ILE A 116 -4.03 10.08 -4.65
N THR A 117 -4.36 10.17 -3.35
CA THR A 117 -4.37 11.42 -2.58
C THR A 117 -3.32 11.48 -1.47
N GLY A 118 -2.33 10.56 -1.45
CA GLY A 118 -1.21 10.61 -0.50
C GLY A 118 -0.61 9.26 -0.10
N ARG A 119 -1.28 8.11 -0.45
CA ARG A 119 -0.73 6.74 -0.21
C ARG A 119 -0.20 6.53 1.22
N ASP A 120 1.11 6.31 1.34
CA ASP A 120 1.78 5.99 2.61
C ASP A 120 2.03 7.22 3.50
N GLU A 121 1.92 8.44 2.96
CA GLU A 121 2.06 9.69 3.72
C GLU A 121 0.83 10.04 4.57
N LEU A 122 -0.33 9.45 4.24
CA LEU A 122 -1.55 9.67 5.00
C LEU A 122 -1.47 8.99 6.37
N SER A 123 -2.01 9.65 7.39
CA SER A 123 -2.29 9.03 8.68
C SER A 123 -3.30 7.87 8.53
N ILE A 124 -3.43 7.03 9.54
CA ILE A 124 -4.38 5.93 9.52
C ILE A 124 -5.82 6.46 9.47
N GLU A 125 -6.08 7.54 10.21
CA GLU A 125 -7.36 8.26 10.24
C GLU A 125 -7.70 8.82 8.86
N ASP A 126 -6.75 9.50 8.21
CA ASP A 126 -6.94 10.06 6.88
C ASP A 126 -7.18 8.96 5.83
N LYS A 127 -6.44 7.85 5.90
CA LYS A 127 -6.68 6.69 5.03
C LYS A 127 -8.10 6.18 5.17
N ALA A 128 -8.54 5.92 6.40
CA ALA A 128 -9.89 5.43 6.67
C ALA A 128 -10.97 6.42 6.24
N TYR A 129 -10.76 7.73 6.47
CA TYR A 129 -11.68 8.78 6.06
C TYR A 129 -11.78 8.91 4.54
N LYS A 130 -10.66 8.84 3.81
CA LYS A 130 -10.68 8.88 2.33
C LYS A 130 -11.34 7.64 1.73
N ASP A 131 -11.15 6.47 2.33
CA ASP A 131 -11.86 5.26 1.94
C ASP A 131 -13.36 5.37 2.19
N TYR A 132 -13.77 6.03 3.27
CA TYR A 132 -15.17 6.37 3.52
C TYR A 132 -15.72 7.38 2.49
N CYS A 133 -14.95 8.40 2.11
CA CYS A 133 -15.35 9.33 1.05
C CYS A 133 -15.60 8.60 -0.27
N TYR A 134 -14.75 7.63 -0.63
CA TYR A 134 -14.98 6.79 -1.79
C TYR A 134 -16.25 5.95 -1.65
N LEU A 135 -16.47 5.31 -0.49
CA LEU A 135 -17.69 4.53 -0.21
C LEU A 135 -18.97 5.37 -0.40
N LYS A 136 -18.97 6.62 0.07
CA LYS A 136 -20.12 7.53 -0.06
C LYS A 136 -20.40 7.99 -1.47
N ASN A 137 -19.41 7.92 -2.34
CA ASN A 137 -19.48 8.40 -3.72
C ASN A 137 -19.26 7.27 -4.74
N LEU A 138 -19.58 6.03 -4.36
CA LEU A 138 -19.46 4.87 -5.24
C LEU A 138 -20.13 5.13 -6.58
N GLY A 139 -19.37 4.99 -7.67
CA GLY A 139 -19.86 5.16 -9.02
C GLY A 139 -18.77 5.38 -10.04
N ILE A 140 -19.14 5.26 -11.31
CA ILE A 140 -18.21 5.27 -12.44
C ILE A 140 -17.33 6.52 -12.49
N VAL A 141 -17.84 7.68 -12.05
CA VAL A 141 -17.08 8.94 -12.06
C VAL A 141 -15.90 8.86 -11.08
N TRP A 142 -16.13 8.35 -9.86
CA TRP A 142 -15.07 8.18 -8.87
C TRP A 142 -14.10 7.07 -9.26
N ASP A 143 -14.58 6.00 -9.90
CA ASP A 143 -13.73 4.95 -10.44
C ASP A 143 -12.79 5.49 -11.52
N ILE A 144 -13.29 6.29 -12.45
CA ILE A 144 -12.52 6.96 -13.49
C ILE A 144 -11.48 7.90 -12.86
N LEU A 145 -11.88 8.70 -11.85
CA LEU A 145 -10.97 9.59 -11.12
C LEU A 145 -9.82 8.81 -10.45
N CYS A 146 -10.14 7.72 -9.76
CA CYS A 146 -9.14 6.88 -9.12
C CYS A 146 -8.22 6.20 -10.15
N PHE A 147 -8.78 5.71 -11.25
CA PHE A 147 -8.02 5.06 -12.32
C PHE A 147 -7.00 6.00 -12.94
N PHE A 148 -7.42 7.17 -13.43
CA PHE A 148 -6.50 8.15 -14.01
C PHE A 148 -5.59 8.80 -12.97
N GLY A 149 -6.07 9.01 -11.74
CA GLY A 149 -5.24 9.49 -10.64
C GLY A 149 -4.07 8.56 -10.32
N THR A 150 -4.24 7.25 -10.52
CA THR A 150 -3.18 6.25 -10.34
C THR A 150 -2.02 6.47 -11.30
N PHE A 151 -2.29 6.70 -12.58
CA PHE A 151 -1.23 6.98 -13.56
C PHE A 151 -0.43 8.22 -13.16
N ARG A 152 -1.12 9.28 -12.73
CA ARG A 152 -0.46 10.49 -12.25
C ARG A 152 0.40 10.22 -11.01
N ALA A 153 -0.11 9.46 -10.04
CA ALA A 153 0.63 9.12 -8.82
C ALA A 153 1.86 8.25 -9.11
N VAL A 154 1.76 7.29 -10.04
CA VAL A 154 2.90 6.45 -10.46
C VAL A 154 3.96 7.27 -11.18
N ILE A 155 3.56 8.17 -12.12
CA ILE A 155 4.52 9.01 -12.86
C ILE A 155 5.25 10.00 -11.95
N ARG A 156 4.57 10.54 -10.94
CA ARG A 156 5.15 11.51 -10.00
C ARG A 156 5.92 10.87 -8.86
N GLU A 157 5.83 9.56 -8.69
CA GLU A 157 6.35 8.84 -7.51
C GLU A 157 5.78 9.39 -6.19
N ASP A 158 4.60 10.02 -6.25
CA ASP A 158 3.97 10.68 -5.12
C ASP A 158 3.57 9.67 -4.02
N GLY A 159 3.98 9.94 -2.78
CA GLY A 159 3.48 9.27 -1.59
C GLY A 159 4.00 7.85 -1.34
N VAL A 160 5.05 7.39 -2.03
CA VAL A 160 5.72 6.13 -1.71
C VAL A 160 6.78 6.39 -0.64
N GLN A 161 6.51 5.98 0.61
CA GLN A 161 7.50 5.99 1.67
C GLN A 161 8.15 4.62 1.81
N GLU A 162 9.46 4.57 1.63
CA GLU A 162 10.27 3.38 1.90
C GLU A 162 11.07 3.61 3.19
N GLY A 163 10.48 3.22 4.33
CA GLY A 163 11.12 3.18 5.65
C GLY A 163 10.99 4.41 6.55
N ARG A 164 11.27 4.21 7.84
CA ARG A 164 11.24 5.22 8.92
C ARG A 164 12.28 6.34 8.81
N ALA A 165 13.12 6.36 7.77
CA ALA A 165 14.22 7.33 7.65
C ALA A 165 13.76 8.80 7.57
N ARG A 166 12.49 9.08 7.23
CA ARG A 166 11.94 10.45 7.21
C ARG A 166 11.51 10.95 8.59
N ASP A 167 10.96 10.10 9.45
CA ASP A 167 10.53 10.52 10.80
C ASP A 167 11.68 11.02 11.67
N ALA A 168 12.90 10.47 11.47
CA ALA A 168 14.11 10.91 12.19
C ALA A 168 14.59 12.29 11.68
N LYS A 169 14.42 12.58 10.38
CA LYS A 169 14.83 13.86 9.79
C LYS A 169 13.86 14.98 10.17
N GLU A 170 12.57 14.70 10.14
CA GLU A 170 11.53 15.67 10.51
C GLU A 170 11.56 16.00 12.01
N LYS A 171 11.80 15.01 12.91
CA LYS A 171 12.04 15.23 14.32
C LYS A 171 13.31 16.05 14.59
N ASN A 172 14.40 15.82 13.88
CA ASN A 172 15.61 16.61 13.99
C ASN A 172 15.44 18.06 13.50
N ASP A 173 14.70 18.27 12.40
CA ASP A 173 14.42 19.60 11.87
C ASP A 173 13.50 20.40 12.80
N ILE A 174 12.56 19.74 13.47
CA ILE A 174 11.71 20.37 14.51
C ILE A 174 12.55 20.75 15.74
N ILE A 175 13.44 19.89 16.19
CA ILE A 175 14.32 20.16 17.36
C ILE A 175 15.30 21.31 17.05
N ILE A 176 15.86 21.36 15.84
CA ILE A 176 16.79 22.42 15.42
C ILE A 176 16.08 23.76 15.30
N ASN A 177 14.82 23.79 14.81
CA ASN A 177 14.04 25.03 14.67
C ASN A 177 13.50 25.56 16.01
N THR A 178 13.23 24.70 16.98
CA THR A 178 12.82 25.11 18.33
C THR A 178 13.99 25.59 19.18
N GLY A 179 15.22 25.10 18.91
CA GLY A 179 16.45 25.54 19.60
C GLY A 179 16.99 26.91 19.14
N LYS A 180 16.55 27.46 17.99
CA LYS A 180 16.98 28.78 17.47
C LYS A 180 16.06 29.96 17.89
N ARG A 181 15.04 29.70 18.72
CA ARG A 181 14.12 30.74 19.20
C ARG A 181 14.26 31.02 20.72
N ARG A 182 15.45 30.85 21.26
CA ARG A 182 15.80 31.32 22.59
C ARG A 182 16.98 32.28 22.54
#